data_aaa5136f83229dfef5a16b2162f40e22
#
_entry.id   aaa5136f83229dfef5a16b2162f40e22
#
_cell.length_a   1.000
_cell.length_b   1.000
_cell.length_c   1.000
_cell.angle_alpha   90.00
_cell.angle_beta   90.00
_cell.angle_gamma   90.00
#
_symmetry.space_group_name_H-M   'P 1'
#
loop_
_entity.id
_entity.type
_entity.pdbx_description
1 polymer ?
#
loop_
_entity_poly.entity_id
_entity_poly.type
_entity_poly.pdbx_seq_one_letter_code
_entity_poly.pdbx_strand_id
1 'polypeptide(L)'
;MKRTLTLKSLPLLMVLALVPLDAAFGSDVTTDPEISTIISQVDSNRILNTATALQNFATRQSCSTQLAGSGQGVTAARDFLFNQYSTIPGLQVRLDPFVHPRCPNSPTFNVIAWLPGKTPNRLVIIGGHYDSRTTNVLDNTSLAPGGNDAGAQTGVVLELARVLAGHQFDATIVFMSFSGEEQGLFGSGSIAANLTRYFSSPQVIAMLNTDIPGGDNTANRPADLLNFRLYSSGIPRERFSTDPDGTTDNTSPSRGVMRYIGTWGSAYVPALAMAPKLREDRPGRASDHVSFINNGFPAVRFMETFECSPSPVDNSCGITPLPCPPPAQIPAFCKDTSFITTHQHSPNDLVQFITPSYAATIAQVMASVAASLARADAPQNFTATGNAARGIRLSFNGPQEGDVDHFVVAARSVTENFYRRRIIVSEGDDRLISPEALGLNPGDSFFVSVSTVDSAGHESLFAWPEVRCDSNACAIPSYAVAPVLTAPANQNVDED
;
A
#
# COMPACT_ATOMS: atom_id res chain seq x y z
N MET A 1 2.24 -13.53 -79.64
CA MET A 1 1.58 -12.82 -78.57
C MET A 1 2.10 -13.37 -77.27
N LYS A 2 3.06 -12.70 -76.62
CA LYS A 2 3.58 -13.06 -75.28
C LYS A 2 2.85 -12.19 -74.24
N ARG A 3 2.09 -12.80 -73.31
CA ARG A 3 1.48 -12.09 -72.17
C ARG A 3 2.46 -12.13 -70.98
N THR A 4 2.91 -10.97 -70.62
CA THR A 4 3.73 -10.76 -69.41
C THR A 4 2.81 -10.65 -68.21
N LEU A 5 2.94 -11.55 -67.25
CA LEU A 5 2.28 -11.43 -65.91
C LEU A 5 3.18 -10.55 -65.05
N THR A 6 2.65 -9.43 -64.60
CA THR A 6 3.24 -8.59 -63.56
C THR A 6 2.71 -9.05 -62.19
N LEU A 7 3.58 -9.61 -61.37
CA LEU A 7 3.30 -9.83 -59.92
C LEU A 7 3.32 -8.48 -59.21
N LYS A 8 2.18 -8.11 -58.62
CA LYS A 8 2.11 -7.01 -57.65
C LYS A 8 2.57 -7.54 -56.28
N SER A 9 3.66 -7.00 -55.77
CA SER A 9 4.12 -7.23 -54.42
C SER A 9 3.17 -6.57 -53.39
N LEU A 10 2.52 -7.37 -52.51
CA LEU A 10 1.85 -6.89 -51.32
C LEU A 10 2.93 -6.55 -50.28
N PRO A 11 2.85 -5.42 -49.60
CA PRO A 11 3.71 -5.16 -48.45
C PRO A 11 3.26 -6.05 -47.27
N LEU A 12 4.18 -6.84 -46.76
CA LEU A 12 4.02 -7.61 -45.51
C LEU A 12 4.00 -6.61 -44.36
N LEU A 13 2.81 -6.34 -43.83
CA LEU A 13 2.64 -5.54 -42.60
C LEU A 13 3.12 -6.40 -41.43
N MET A 14 4.34 -6.15 -41.00
CA MET A 14 4.88 -6.73 -39.78
C MET A 14 4.19 -6.05 -38.59
N VAL A 15 3.13 -6.65 -38.07
CA VAL A 15 2.54 -6.27 -36.80
C VAL A 15 3.57 -6.66 -35.71
N LEU A 16 4.40 -5.72 -35.31
CA LEU A 16 5.12 -5.85 -34.05
C LEU A 16 4.07 -5.88 -32.95
N ALA A 17 3.78 -7.06 -32.42
CA ALA A 17 3.10 -7.18 -31.14
C ALA A 17 4.04 -6.57 -30.11
N LEU A 18 3.71 -5.37 -29.64
CA LEU A 18 4.26 -4.82 -28.40
C LEU A 18 3.80 -5.75 -27.30
N VAL A 19 4.65 -6.70 -26.92
CA VAL A 19 4.50 -7.43 -25.67
C VAL A 19 4.70 -6.38 -24.58
N PRO A 20 3.72 -6.11 -23.70
CA PRO A 20 3.93 -5.20 -22.61
C PRO A 20 5.09 -5.73 -21.76
N LEU A 21 6.07 -4.89 -21.49
CA LEU A 21 7.30 -5.21 -20.74
C LEU A 21 7.02 -5.60 -19.28
N ASP A 22 5.78 -5.48 -18.83
CA ASP A 22 5.37 -5.63 -17.42
C ASP A 22 4.78 -7.00 -17.05
N ALA A 23 4.69 -7.95 -17.99
CA ALA A 23 4.09 -9.27 -17.73
C ALA A 23 5.02 -10.27 -17.00
N ALA A 24 6.14 -9.85 -16.43
CA ALA A 24 7.18 -10.75 -15.91
C ALA A 24 7.20 -10.93 -14.39
N PHE A 25 6.28 -10.33 -13.62
CA PHE A 25 6.37 -10.38 -12.15
C PHE A 25 5.72 -11.60 -11.49
N GLY A 26 4.91 -12.37 -12.17
CA GLY A 26 4.08 -13.42 -11.56
C GLY A 26 4.28 -14.84 -12.08
N SER A 27 5.24 -15.12 -12.96
CA SER A 27 5.34 -16.45 -13.60
C SER A 27 5.86 -17.56 -12.68
N ASP A 28 6.46 -17.23 -11.53
CA ASP A 28 7.19 -18.19 -10.69
C ASP A 28 6.52 -18.44 -9.32
N VAL A 29 5.32 -17.88 -9.10
CA VAL A 29 4.59 -18.05 -7.83
C VAL A 29 3.30 -18.82 -8.04
N THR A 30 3.06 -19.79 -7.19
CA THR A 30 1.81 -20.58 -7.19
C THR A 30 0.83 -19.95 -6.22
N THR A 31 -0.34 -19.55 -6.72
CA THR A 31 -1.39 -18.95 -5.90
C THR A 31 -2.13 -20.00 -5.06
N ASP A 32 -2.41 -19.66 -3.80
CA ASP A 32 -3.23 -20.50 -2.91
C ASP A 32 -4.71 -20.42 -3.32
N PRO A 33 -5.39 -21.57 -3.54
CA PRO A 33 -6.81 -21.61 -3.85
C PRO A 33 -7.71 -21.02 -2.75
N GLU A 34 -7.33 -21.12 -1.47
CA GLU A 34 -8.08 -20.52 -0.38
C GLU A 34 -8.03 -19.00 -0.45
N ILE A 35 -6.86 -18.40 -0.69
CA ILE A 35 -6.73 -16.96 -0.88
C ILE A 35 -7.51 -16.51 -2.12
N SER A 36 -7.47 -17.29 -3.20
CA SER A 36 -8.27 -17.03 -4.40
C SER A 36 -9.78 -17.06 -4.10
N THR A 37 -10.21 -17.92 -3.19
CA THR A 37 -11.59 -17.96 -2.70
C THR A 37 -11.92 -16.73 -1.86
N ILE A 38 -11.05 -16.33 -0.95
CA ILE A 38 -11.21 -15.11 -0.14
C ILE A 38 -11.43 -13.89 -1.03
N ILE A 39 -10.53 -13.64 -1.99
CA ILE A 39 -10.63 -12.46 -2.85
C ILE A 39 -11.87 -12.49 -3.75
N SER A 40 -12.37 -13.66 -4.11
CA SER A 40 -13.61 -13.78 -4.90
C SER A 40 -14.87 -13.34 -4.14
N GLN A 41 -14.82 -13.28 -2.82
CA GLN A 41 -15.93 -12.85 -1.96
C GLN A 41 -16.03 -11.34 -1.79
N VAL A 42 -15.04 -10.58 -2.26
CA VAL A 42 -15.07 -9.11 -2.21
C VAL A 42 -16.22 -8.58 -3.08
N ASP A 43 -17.12 -7.83 -2.46
CA ASP A 43 -18.33 -7.33 -3.10
C ASP A 43 -18.32 -5.81 -3.21
N SER A 44 -18.28 -5.33 -4.43
CA SER A 44 -18.29 -3.90 -4.76
C SER A 44 -19.54 -3.17 -4.26
N ASN A 45 -20.70 -3.87 -4.18
CA ASN A 45 -21.93 -3.27 -3.67
C ASN A 45 -21.86 -3.05 -2.16
N ARG A 46 -21.20 -3.93 -1.40
CA ARG A 46 -21.01 -3.71 0.04
C ARG A 46 -20.08 -2.52 0.30
N ILE A 47 -19.04 -2.35 -0.50
CA ILE A 47 -18.18 -1.16 -0.46
C ILE A 47 -18.99 0.10 -0.73
N LEU A 48 -19.75 0.11 -1.83
CA LEU A 48 -20.62 1.25 -2.20
C LEU A 48 -21.67 1.56 -1.13
N ASN A 49 -22.30 0.53 -0.56
CA ASN A 49 -23.31 0.71 0.48
C ASN A 49 -22.72 1.32 1.76
N THR A 50 -21.49 0.94 2.12
CA THR A 50 -20.77 1.55 3.25
C THR A 50 -20.44 3.01 2.97
N ALA A 51 -19.88 3.31 1.79
CA ALA A 51 -19.60 4.69 1.37
C ALA A 51 -20.89 5.56 1.34
N THR A 52 -21.99 5.00 0.85
CA THR A 52 -23.30 5.68 0.82
C THR A 52 -23.81 5.96 2.23
N ALA A 53 -23.71 5.02 3.16
CA ALA A 53 -24.09 5.23 4.54
C ALA A 53 -23.26 6.35 5.19
N LEU A 54 -21.96 6.36 4.96
CA LEU A 54 -21.05 7.38 5.48
C LEU A 54 -21.35 8.76 4.88
N GLN A 55 -21.58 8.85 3.59
CA GLN A 55 -22.00 10.11 2.92
C GLN A 55 -23.24 10.73 3.58
N ASN A 56 -24.20 9.90 4.00
CA ASN A 56 -25.47 10.36 4.57
C ASN A 56 -25.32 10.96 5.97
N PHE A 57 -24.16 10.91 6.59
CA PHE A 57 -23.89 11.62 7.85
C PHE A 57 -23.56 13.11 7.65
N ALA A 58 -23.74 13.64 6.44
CA ALA A 58 -23.60 15.03 6.01
C ALA A 58 -22.16 15.56 6.10
N THR A 59 -21.52 15.50 7.25
CA THR A 59 -20.10 15.75 7.45
C THR A 59 -19.56 14.76 8.47
N ARG A 60 -18.31 14.33 8.28
CA ARG A 60 -17.58 13.50 9.24
C ARG A 60 -16.32 14.21 9.72
N GLN A 61 -16.30 15.55 9.58
CA GLN A 61 -15.18 16.34 10.10
C GLN A 61 -14.99 16.04 11.59
N SER A 62 -13.76 15.78 12.02
CA SER A 62 -13.46 15.17 13.33
C SER A 62 -13.99 15.95 14.53
N CYS A 63 -14.23 17.25 14.38
CA CYS A 63 -14.83 18.09 15.43
C CYS A 63 -16.36 18.21 15.33
N SER A 64 -17.03 17.48 14.42
CA SER A 64 -18.50 17.56 14.23
C SER A 64 -19.31 16.78 15.28
N THR A 65 -18.77 16.61 16.48
CA THR A 65 -19.39 15.87 17.58
C THR A 65 -20.67 16.52 18.10
N GLN A 66 -20.86 17.85 17.90
CA GLN A 66 -22.09 18.57 18.25
C GLN A 66 -23.30 18.09 17.46
N LEU A 67 -23.11 17.38 16.34
CA LEU A 67 -24.19 16.82 15.53
C LEU A 67 -24.67 15.43 16.01
N ALA A 68 -24.07 14.86 17.06
CA ALA A 68 -24.36 13.52 17.53
C ALA A 68 -25.87 13.27 17.82
N GLY A 69 -26.57 14.27 18.39
CA GLY A 69 -27.99 14.17 18.66
C GLY A 69 -28.91 14.19 17.44
N SER A 70 -28.37 14.56 16.26
CA SER A 70 -29.13 14.59 14.98
C SER A 70 -28.99 13.32 14.15
N GLY A 71 -28.16 12.36 14.60
CA GLY A 71 -27.79 11.18 13.80
C GLY A 71 -26.82 11.50 12.67
N GLN A 72 -26.11 12.62 12.74
CA GLN A 72 -25.13 13.09 11.77
C GLN A 72 -23.77 13.32 12.44
N GLY A 73 -22.77 13.70 11.64
CA GLY A 73 -21.44 14.03 12.12
C GLY A 73 -20.56 12.80 12.37
N VAL A 74 -19.33 13.07 12.83
CA VAL A 74 -18.30 12.05 13.06
C VAL A 74 -18.72 11.01 14.11
N THR A 75 -19.52 11.40 15.11
CA THR A 75 -20.01 10.48 16.13
C THR A 75 -20.93 9.41 15.56
N ALA A 76 -21.86 9.81 14.67
CA ALA A 76 -22.76 8.87 14.02
C ALA A 76 -21.98 7.89 13.10
N ALA A 77 -21.00 8.39 12.39
CA ALA A 77 -20.13 7.55 11.54
C ALA A 77 -19.30 6.55 12.38
N ARG A 78 -18.73 7.00 13.49
CA ARG A 78 -18.02 6.13 14.46
C ARG A 78 -18.94 5.01 14.96
N ASP A 79 -20.14 5.35 15.41
CA ASP A 79 -21.08 4.39 15.99
C ASP A 79 -21.58 3.41 14.92
N PHE A 80 -21.81 3.88 13.70
CA PHE A 80 -22.10 3.03 12.55
C PHE A 80 -20.97 2.01 12.32
N LEU A 81 -19.74 2.45 12.24
CA LEU A 81 -18.59 1.56 11.99
C LEU A 81 -18.38 0.57 13.14
N PHE A 82 -18.45 1.04 14.38
CA PHE A 82 -18.36 0.16 15.54
C PHE A 82 -19.41 -0.96 15.49
N ASN A 83 -20.67 -0.60 15.18
CA ASN A 83 -21.74 -1.57 15.03
C ASN A 83 -21.50 -2.53 13.86
N GLN A 84 -21.05 -2.02 12.69
CA GLN A 84 -20.76 -2.88 11.54
C GLN A 84 -19.68 -3.91 11.85
N TYR A 85 -18.54 -3.50 12.43
CA TYR A 85 -17.48 -4.44 12.84
C TYR A 85 -17.97 -5.42 13.90
N SER A 86 -18.80 -4.98 14.85
CA SER A 86 -19.34 -5.82 15.93
C SER A 86 -20.28 -6.92 15.44
N THR A 87 -20.85 -6.79 14.24
CA THR A 87 -21.69 -7.83 13.63
C THR A 87 -20.89 -8.93 12.93
N ILE A 88 -19.59 -8.74 12.72
CA ILE A 88 -18.74 -9.70 12.00
C ILE A 88 -18.25 -10.75 13.01
N PRO A 89 -18.61 -12.04 12.83
CA PRO A 89 -18.18 -13.08 13.75
C PRO A 89 -16.66 -13.22 13.81
N GLY A 90 -16.13 -13.47 15.00
CA GLY A 90 -14.69 -13.70 15.24
C GLY A 90 -13.88 -12.40 15.46
N LEU A 91 -14.41 -11.24 15.14
CA LEU A 91 -13.72 -9.98 15.41
C LEU A 91 -13.83 -9.53 16.87
N GLN A 92 -12.76 -9.01 17.40
CA GLN A 92 -12.75 -8.19 18.60
C GLN A 92 -12.78 -6.72 18.17
N VAL A 93 -13.63 -5.91 18.81
CA VAL A 93 -13.85 -4.50 18.39
C VAL A 93 -13.67 -3.56 19.58
N ARG A 94 -13.01 -2.42 19.36
CA ARG A 94 -12.80 -1.38 20.37
C ARG A 94 -12.93 0.02 19.77
N LEU A 95 -13.38 0.95 20.57
CA LEU A 95 -13.16 2.38 20.35
C LEU A 95 -11.83 2.76 21.01
N ASP A 96 -10.92 3.33 20.24
CA ASP A 96 -9.61 3.80 20.72
C ASP A 96 -9.66 5.32 20.88
N PRO A 97 -9.72 5.83 22.13
CA PRO A 97 -9.77 7.26 22.39
C PRO A 97 -8.40 7.90 22.15
N PHE A 98 -8.42 9.10 21.57
CA PHE A 98 -7.22 9.92 21.43
C PHE A 98 -7.51 11.39 21.67
N VAL A 99 -6.47 12.17 21.97
CA VAL A 99 -6.57 13.62 22.08
C VAL A 99 -6.40 14.25 20.71
N HIS A 100 -7.41 15.02 20.28
CA HIS A 100 -7.38 15.76 19.04
C HIS A 100 -7.06 17.23 19.31
N PRO A 101 -5.85 17.74 18.98
CA PRO A 101 -5.44 19.09 19.38
C PRO A 101 -6.32 20.22 18.84
N ARG A 102 -6.92 20.02 17.65
CA ARG A 102 -7.83 21.02 17.05
C ARG A 102 -9.28 20.90 17.55
N CYS A 103 -9.62 19.82 18.29
CA CYS A 103 -10.94 19.58 18.88
C CYS A 103 -10.83 19.25 20.37
N PRO A 104 -10.22 20.09 21.21
CA PRO A 104 -9.82 19.72 22.58
C PRO A 104 -10.98 19.38 23.50
N ASN A 105 -12.18 19.83 23.17
CA ASN A 105 -13.41 19.59 23.96
C ASN A 105 -14.30 18.50 23.38
N SER A 106 -13.85 17.80 22.34
CA SER A 106 -14.61 16.78 21.64
C SER A 106 -13.97 15.40 21.86
N PRO A 107 -14.75 14.40 22.32
CA PRO A 107 -14.22 13.03 22.39
C PRO A 107 -14.04 12.48 20.99
N THR A 108 -12.81 12.13 20.65
CA THR A 108 -12.43 11.57 19.35
C THR A 108 -11.95 10.14 19.50
N PHE A 109 -12.26 9.30 18.52
CA PHE A 109 -11.99 7.86 18.57
C PHE A 109 -11.60 7.33 17.20
N ASN A 110 -10.63 6.41 17.17
CA ASN A 110 -10.52 5.44 16.11
C ASN A 110 -11.48 4.28 16.37
N VAL A 111 -11.88 3.57 15.32
CA VAL A 111 -12.57 2.28 15.44
C VAL A 111 -11.59 1.19 15.03
N ILE A 112 -11.27 0.28 15.97
CA ILE A 112 -10.31 -0.78 15.77
C ILE A 112 -11.02 -2.11 15.91
N ALA A 113 -10.81 -2.99 14.93
CA ALA A 113 -11.25 -4.37 14.97
C ALA A 113 -10.08 -5.29 14.64
N TRP A 114 -10.05 -6.51 15.19
CA TRP A 114 -9.03 -7.48 14.80
C TRP A 114 -9.54 -8.91 14.87
N LEU A 115 -9.02 -9.70 13.94
CA LEU A 115 -9.17 -11.15 13.90
C LEU A 115 -7.92 -11.76 14.56
N PRO A 116 -8.04 -12.39 15.74
CA PRO A 116 -6.89 -12.97 16.43
C PRO A 116 -6.24 -14.07 15.61
N GLY A 117 -4.92 -14.01 15.43
CA GLY A 117 -4.11 -15.06 14.85
C GLY A 117 -3.59 -16.03 15.89
N LYS A 118 -2.95 -17.12 15.46
CA LYS A 118 -2.28 -18.10 16.35
C LYS A 118 -1.12 -17.43 17.10
N THR A 119 -0.40 -16.52 16.46
CA THR A 119 0.67 -15.70 17.03
C THR A 119 0.17 -14.25 17.19
N PRO A 120 -0.48 -13.92 18.33
CA PRO A 120 -1.31 -12.74 18.44
C PRO A 120 -0.54 -11.41 18.46
N ASN A 121 0.77 -11.43 18.63
CA ASN A 121 1.62 -10.25 18.58
C ASN A 121 2.18 -9.94 17.18
N ARG A 122 2.07 -10.84 16.21
CA ARG A 122 2.41 -10.58 14.81
C ARG A 122 1.19 -9.97 14.13
N LEU A 123 1.37 -8.80 13.51
CA LEU A 123 0.26 -7.99 13.04
C LEU A 123 0.38 -7.67 11.55
N VAL A 124 -0.67 -7.96 10.79
CA VAL A 124 -0.94 -7.34 9.50
C VAL A 124 -2.05 -6.32 9.68
N ILE A 125 -1.76 -5.05 9.46
CA ILE A 125 -2.71 -3.95 9.69
C ILE A 125 -3.25 -3.48 8.35
N ILE A 126 -4.58 -3.34 8.27
CA ILE A 126 -5.30 -2.75 7.14
C ILE A 126 -6.03 -1.52 7.67
N GLY A 127 -5.83 -0.36 7.06
CA GLY A 127 -6.42 0.86 7.58
C GLY A 127 -6.73 1.93 6.55
N GLY A 128 -7.50 2.91 6.99
CA GLY A 128 -7.85 4.13 6.29
C GLY A 128 -8.72 5.00 7.19
N HIS A 129 -8.72 6.30 6.96
CA HIS A 129 -9.54 7.19 7.78
C HIS A 129 -11.01 7.13 7.39
N TYR A 130 -11.88 7.60 8.30
CA TYR A 130 -13.32 7.70 8.07
C TYR A 130 -13.85 9.12 8.22
N ASP A 131 -13.04 10.05 8.69
CA ASP A 131 -13.39 11.47 8.70
C ASP A 131 -13.35 12.06 7.27
N SER A 132 -13.98 13.20 7.11
CA SER A 132 -14.07 13.95 5.87
C SER A 132 -14.02 15.45 6.16
N ARG A 133 -13.73 16.27 5.15
CA ARG A 133 -13.68 17.73 5.31
C ARG A 133 -14.16 18.50 4.09
N THR A 134 -14.35 19.78 4.28
CA THR A 134 -14.37 20.76 3.19
C THR A 134 -12.96 21.30 2.94
N THR A 135 -12.79 22.23 2.01
CA THR A 135 -11.54 22.98 1.81
C THR A 135 -11.05 23.67 3.09
N ASN A 136 -11.97 24.08 3.97
CA ASN A 136 -11.61 24.56 5.31
C ASN A 136 -11.56 23.38 6.28
N VAL A 137 -10.37 22.93 6.65
CA VAL A 137 -10.13 21.78 7.53
C VAL A 137 -10.80 21.88 8.90
N LEU A 138 -11.13 23.09 9.36
CA LEU A 138 -11.77 23.36 10.65
C LEU A 138 -13.29 23.56 10.55
N ASP A 139 -13.87 23.55 9.36
CA ASP A 139 -15.32 23.66 9.18
C ASP A 139 -15.98 22.32 9.55
N ASN A 140 -16.59 22.30 10.73
CA ASN A 140 -17.23 21.12 11.30
C ASN A 140 -18.77 21.12 11.15
N THR A 141 -19.31 22.00 10.32
CA THR A 141 -20.75 22.18 10.14
C THR A 141 -21.22 22.09 8.70
N SER A 142 -20.42 22.55 7.75
CA SER A 142 -20.77 22.51 6.33
C SER A 142 -20.77 21.07 5.78
N LEU A 143 -21.52 20.89 4.71
CA LEU A 143 -21.64 19.60 4.04
C LEU A 143 -20.29 19.14 3.49
N ALA A 144 -19.82 18.00 3.97
CA ALA A 144 -18.59 17.31 3.53
C ALA A 144 -18.91 15.80 3.43
N PRO A 145 -19.58 15.37 2.37
CA PRO A 145 -20.11 14.02 2.24
C PRO A 145 -19.01 12.96 2.13
N GLY A 146 -17.85 13.31 1.55
CA GLY A 146 -16.68 12.43 1.50
C GLY A 146 -17.00 11.06 0.91
N GLY A 147 -17.56 11.01 -0.30
CA GLY A 147 -17.94 9.76 -0.94
C GLY A 147 -16.75 8.89 -1.26
N ASN A 148 -15.71 9.46 -1.87
CA ASN A 148 -14.42 8.83 -2.11
C ASN A 148 -13.51 9.01 -0.90
N ASP A 149 -13.34 10.24 -0.46
CA ASP A 149 -12.47 10.64 0.64
C ASP A 149 -13.30 11.02 1.90
N ALA A 150 -13.60 10.07 2.80
CA ALA A 150 -13.04 8.74 2.98
C ALA A 150 -14.10 7.60 2.95
N GLY A 151 -15.20 7.77 2.24
CA GLY A 151 -16.26 6.75 2.19
C GLY A 151 -15.82 5.45 1.51
N ALA A 152 -15.19 5.55 0.33
CA ALA A 152 -14.74 4.39 -0.44
C ALA A 152 -13.68 3.58 0.32
N GLN A 153 -12.66 4.22 0.88
CA GLN A 153 -11.62 3.53 1.63
C GLN A 153 -12.14 2.85 2.89
N THR A 154 -13.03 3.53 3.62
CA THR A 154 -13.67 2.93 4.80
C THR A 154 -14.51 1.72 4.41
N GLY A 155 -15.19 1.79 3.26
CA GLY A 155 -15.90 0.66 2.67
C GLY A 155 -14.97 -0.50 2.33
N VAL A 156 -13.80 -0.24 1.76
CA VAL A 156 -12.77 -1.25 1.48
C VAL A 156 -12.31 -1.92 2.77
N VAL A 157 -11.91 -1.14 3.80
CA VAL A 157 -11.42 -1.71 5.06
C VAL A 157 -12.48 -2.58 5.75
N LEU A 158 -13.74 -2.14 5.78
CA LEU A 158 -14.85 -2.90 6.36
C LEU A 158 -15.15 -4.17 5.54
N GLU A 159 -15.08 -4.11 4.22
CA GLU A 159 -15.28 -5.28 3.35
C GLU A 159 -14.18 -6.32 3.56
N LEU A 160 -12.92 -5.87 3.68
CA LEU A 160 -11.79 -6.76 3.99
C LEU A 160 -11.97 -7.45 5.34
N ALA A 161 -12.51 -6.75 6.34
CA ALA A 161 -12.85 -7.36 7.62
C ALA A 161 -13.87 -8.50 7.47
N ARG A 162 -14.87 -8.33 6.59
CA ARG A 162 -15.90 -9.36 6.34
C ARG A 162 -15.35 -10.59 5.64
N VAL A 163 -14.56 -10.40 4.59
CA VAL A 163 -14.08 -11.54 3.80
C VAL A 163 -12.96 -12.31 4.49
N LEU A 164 -12.16 -11.65 5.34
CA LEU A 164 -11.05 -12.29 6.05
C LEU A 164 -11.51 -12.96 7.35
N ALA A 165 -12.57 -12.47 8.01
CA ALA A 165 -13.01 -12.97 9.33
C ALA A 165 -13.49 -14.43 9.33
N GLY A 166 -13.87 -14.99 8.18
CA GLY A 166 -14.25 -16.40 8.04
C GLY A 166 -13.08 -17.39 8.01
N HIS A 167 -11.84 -16.91 8.09
CA HIS A 167 -10.63 -17.71 7.90
C HIS A 167 -9.70 -17.63 9.12
N GLN A 168 -8.74 -18.56 9.19
CA GLN A 168 -7.73 -18.59 10.25
C GLN A 168 -6.36 -18.24 9.70
N PHE A 169 -5.60 -17.47 10.46
CA PHE A 169 -4.27 -16.99 10.10
C PHE A 169 -3.29 -17.22 11.26
N ASP A 170 -2.01 -17.20 10.94
CA ASP A 170 -0.97 -17.28 11.97
C ASP A 170 -0.75 -15.91 12.62
N ALA A 171 -0.68 -14.85 11.85
CA ALA A 171 -0.66 -13.49 12.37
C ALA A 171 -2.07 -12.94 12.62
N THR A 172 -2.20 -12.01 13.57
CA THR A 172 -3.42 -11.24 13.79
C THR A 172 -3.62 -10.24 12.65
N ILE A 173 -4.82 -10.21 12.06
CA ILE A 173 -5.19 -9.18 11.08
C ILE A 173 -5.98 -8.09 11.79
N VAL A 174 -5.51 -6.86 11.69
CA VAL A 174 -6.08 -5.69 12.38
C VAL A 174 -6.70 -4.75 11.35
N PHE A 175 -7.94 -4.34 11.57
CA PHE A 175 -8.68 -3.38 10.74
C PHE A 175 -8.84 -2.09 11.52
N MET A 176 -8.39 -0.96 10.95
CA MET A 176 -8.40 0.33 11.62
C MET A 176 -9.11 1.37 10.77
N SER A 177 -10.13 2.00 11.34
CA SER A 177 -10.75 3.20 10.77
C SER A 177 -10.35 4.38 11.63
N PHE A 178 -9.50 5.26 11.07
CA PHE A 178 -8.93 6.40 11.79
C PHE A 178 -9.82 7.64 11.72
N SER A 179 -9.71 8.52 12.70
CA SER A 179 -10.29 9.85 12.68
C SER A 179 -9.22 10.92 12.88
N GLY A 180 -9.44 12.10 12.35
CA GLY A 180 -8.49 13.20 12.47
C GLY A 180 -7.29 13.07 11.52
N GLU A 181 -7.43 12.30 10.46
CA GLU A 181 -6.47 12.25 9.36
C GLU A 181 -6.39 13.63 8.72
N GLU A 182 -7.52 14.15 8.30
CA GLU A 182 -7.73 15.40 7.57
C GLU A 182 -7.26 16.65 8.33
N GLN A 183 -7.07 16.56 9.63
CA GLN A 183 -6.59 17.65 10.46
C GLN A 183 -5.15 17.46 10.94
N GLY A 184 -4.45 16.41 10.50
CA GLY A 184 -3.04 16.18 10.79
C GLY A 184 -2.70 14.79 11.35
N LEU A 185 -3.32 13.71 10.86
CA LEU A 185 -3.02 12.31 11.19
C LEU A 185 -3.13 11.98 12.70
N PHE A 186 -4.02 12.67 13.43
CA PHE A 186 -4.02 12.58 14.90
C PHE A 186 -4.43 11.20 15.40
N GLY A 187 -5.43 10.56 14.78
CA GLY A 187 -5.89 9.25 15.15
C GLY A 187 -4.86 8.15 14.87
N SER A 188 -4.36 8.09 13.65
CA SER A 188 -3.32 7.14 13.27
C SER A 188 -2.01 7.37 14.03
N GLY A 189 -1.63 8.63 14.25
CA GLY A 189 -0.46 8.98 15.07
C GLY A 189 -0.57 8.47 16.50
N SER A 190 -1.74 8.63 17.11
CA SER A 190 -2.00 8.16 18.46
C SER A 190 -1.88 6.65 18.58
N ILE A 191 -2.52 5.89 17.70
CA ILE A 191 -2.51 4.43 17.80
C ILE A 191 -1.16 3.83 17.37
N ALA A 192 -0.51 4.36 16.34
CA ALA A 192 0.80 3.87 15.91
C ALA A 192 1.85 3.99 17.03
N ALA A 193 1.81 5.08 17.80
CA ALA A 193 2.68 5.25 18.97
C ALA A 193 2.27 4.38 20.19
N ASN A 194 1.09 3.77 20.19
CA ASN A 194 0.52 3.11 21.36
C ASN A 194 -0.12 1.74 21.05
N LEU A 195 0.39 1.00 20.07
CA LEU A 195 -0.11 -0.35 19.73
C LEU A 195 -0.11 -1.31 20.94
N THR A 196 0.78 -1.07 21.90
CA THR A 196 0.87 -1.85 23.15
C THR A 196 -0.36 -1.73 24.05
N ARG A 197 -1.28 -0.80 23.78
CA ARG A 197 -2.59 -0.76 24.45
C ARG A 197 -3.43 -2.01 24.17
N TYR A 198 -3.23 -2.63 23.03
CA TYR A 198 -4.06 -3.74 22.53
C TYR A 198 -3.25 -5.01 22.27
N PHE A 199 -1.98 -4.90 21.95
CA PHE A 199 -1.11 -6.00 21.54
C PHE A 199 0.18 -6.01 22.36
N SER A 200 0.48 -7.12 23.04
CA SER A 200 1.73 -7.28 23.79
C SER A 200 2.91 -7.42 22.82
N SER A 201 3.92 -6.57 22.95
CA SER A 201 5.13 -6.58 22.11
C SER A 201 4.80 -6.71 20.61
N PRO A 202 4.05 -5.76 20.02
CA PRO A 202 3.55 -5.88 18.66
C PRO A 202 4.69 -5.91 17.64
N GLN A 203 4.62 -6.90 16.75
CA GLN A 203 5.49 -7.05 15.58
C GLN A 203 4.67 -6.78 14.33
N VAL A 204 4.76 -5.56 13.81
CA VAL A 204 4.01 -5.17 12.61
C VAL A 204 4.75 -5.70 11.38
N ILE A 205 4.13 -6.68 10.69
CA ILE A 205 4.62 -7.25 9.43
C ILE A 205 4.46 -6.22 8.31
N ALA A 206 3.26 -5.64 8.22
CA ALA A 206 2.94 -4.59 7.27
C ALA A 206 1.71 -3.79 7.72
N MET A 207 1.69 -2.48 7.43
CA MET A 207 0.49 -1.65 7.46
C MET A 207 0.11 -1.29 6.03
N LEU A 208 -1.05 -1.77 5.60
CA LEU A 208 -1.64 -1.57 4.28
C LEU A 208 -2.69 -0.46 4.41
N ASN A 209 -2.31 0.76 4.09
CA ASN A 209 -3.22 1.90 4.09
C ASN A 209 -3.92 2.02 2.74
N THR A 210 -5.21 2.31 2.75
CA THR A 210 -5.91 2.74 1.55
C THR A 210 -6.52 4.11 1.77
N ASP A 211 -6.36 4.97 0.77
CA ASP A 211 -6.87 6.33 0.83
C ASP A 211 -7.17 6.78 -0.60
N ILE A 212 -8.43 7.23 -0.82
CA ILE A 212 -9.04 7.51 -2.13
C ILE A 212 -8.87 6.37 -3.16
N PRO A 213 -9.42 5.17 -2.89
CA PRO A 213 -9.38 4.05 -3.82
C PRO A 213 -10.60 4.01 -4.77
N GLY A 214 -11.45 5.02 -4.78
CA GLY A 214 -12.76 4.96 -5.42
C GLY A 214 -12.74 5.01 -6.94
N GLY A 215 -11.65 5.45 -7.56
CA GLY A 215 -11.61 5.67 -9.00
C GLY A 215 -12.58 6.78 -9.39
N ASP A 216 -12.34 7.99 -8.87
CA ASP A 216 -13.20 9.16 -9.10
C ASP A 216 -13.37 9.43 -10.60
N ASN A 217 -14.61 9.42 -11.05
CA ASN A 217 -14.98 9.48 -12.46
C ASN A 217 -15.68 10.81 -12.73
N THR A 218 -15.03 11.71 -13.47
CA THR A 218 -15.64 12.96 -13.90
C THR A 218 -16.07 12.88 -15.36
N ALA A 219 -17.01 13.74 -15.77
CA ALA A 219 -17.50 13.80 -17.16
C ALA A 219 -16.39 14.04 -18.19
N ASN A 220 -15.30 14.69 -17.78
CA ASN A 220 -14.20 15.08 -18.65
C ASN A 220 -12.97 14.16 -18.51
N ARG A 221 -13.02 13.20 -17.55
CA ARG A 221 -11.92 12.28 -17.31
C ARG A 221 -12.45 10.97 -16.74
N PRO A 222 -12.41 9.88 -17.52
CA PRO A 222 -12.69 8.56 -16.99
C PRO A 222 -11.59 8.14 -16.01
N ALA A 223 -11.96 7.39 -14.97
CA ALA A 223 -11.02 6.78 -14.07
C ALA A 223 -10.07 5.81 -14.83
N ASP A 224 -8.81 5.72 -14.38
CA ASP A 224 -7.92 4.65 -14.82
C ASP A 224 -8.24 3.39 -13.99
N LEU A 225 -8.97 2.49 -14.56
CA LEU A 225 -9.43 1.27 -13.91
C LEU A 225 -8.42 0.10 -14.03
N LEU A 226 -7.29 0.31 -14.68
CA LEU A 226 -6.28 -0.71 -14.94
C LEU A 226 -5.04 -0.58 -14.06
N ASN A 227 -4.88 0.56 -13.39
CA ASN A 227 -3.72 0.84 -12.56
C ASN A 227 -4.11 1.41 -11.20
N PHE A 228 -3.26 1.20 -10.18
CA PHE A 228 -3.31 1.90 -8.90
C PHE A 228 -1.93 2.38 -8.50
N ARG A 229 -1.85 3.48 -7.77
CA ARG A 229 -0.58 3.96 -7.19
C ARG A 229 -0.30 3.26 -5.87
N LEU A 230 0.96 2.87 -5.65
CA LEU A 230 1.43 2.34 -4.38
C LEU A 230 2.63 3.16 -3.90
N TYR A 231 2.42 3.91 -2.82
CA TYR A 231 3.48 4.70 -2.18
C TYR A 231 4.23 3.84 -1.16
N SER A 232 5.55 3.96 -1.14
CA SER A 232 6.41 3.29 -0.17
C SER A 232 7.64 4.14 0.13
N SER A 233 7.91 4.35 1.41
CA SER A 233 9.04 5.17 1.87
C SER A 233 10.37 4.46 1.67
N GLY A 234 11.42 5.22 1.33
CA GLY A 234 12.82 4.77 1.34
C GLY A 234 13.54 5.05 2.67
N ILE A 235 14.87 4.79 2.69
CA ILE A 235 15.79 5.21 3.76
C ILE A 235 17.00 5.90 3.09
N PRO A 236 17.34 7.16 3.41
CA PRO A 236 16.59 8.06 4.27
C PRO A 236 15.19 8.39 3.72
N ARG A 237 14.31 8.83 4.59
CA ARG A 237 12.94 9.17 4.20
C ARG A 237 12.93 10.36 3.25
N GLU A 238 12.36 10.14 2.07
CA GLU A 238 12.26 11.16 1.02
C GLU A 238 10.89 11.84 1.09
N ARG A 239 10.68 12.73 2.06
CA ARG A 239 9.43 13.49 2.19
C ARG A 239 9.23 14.52 1.07
N PHE A 240 10.33 15.06 0.54
CA PHE A 240 10.32 16.19 -0.36
C PHE A 240 11.29 16.02 -1.54
N SER A 241 11.62 14.79 -1.90
CA SER A 241 12.48 14.56 -3.06
C SER A 241 11.85 15.15 -4.31
N THR A 242 12.62 15.98 -5.01
CA THR A 242 12.30 16.42 -6.36
C THR A 242 12.53 15.33 -7.40
N ASP A 243 13.05 14.17 -6.97
CA ASP A 243 13.21 12.98 -7.78
C ASP A 243 11.90 12.16 -7.73
N PRO A 244 11.04 12.26 -8.76
CA PRO A 244 9.76 11.57 -8.79
C PRO A 244 9.91 10.04 -8.80
N ASP A 245 11.08 9.54 -9.18
CA ASP A 245 11.34 8.11 -9.38
C ASP A 245 12.16 7.46 -8.26
N GLY A 246 12.62 8.27 -7.25
CA GLY A 246 13.29 7.78 -6.04
C GLY A 246 14.46 6.84 -6.33
N THR A 247 15.43 7.30 -7.12
CA THR A 247 16.54 6.42 -7.56
C THR A 247 17.60 6.17 -6.49
N THR A 248 17.58 6.90 -5.38
CA THR A 248 18.71 6.97 -4.45
C THR A 248 18.70 5.90 -3.37
N ASP A 249 17.55 5.39 -2.94
CA ASP A 249 17.53 4.30 -1.97
C ASP A 249 16.29 3.42 -2.07
N ASN A 250 16.52 2.19 -2.49
CA ASN A 250 15.51 1.21 -2.75
C ASN A 250 15.41 0.12 -1.66
N THR A 251 16.03 0.33 -0.51
CA THR A 251 16.00 -0.61 0.60
C THR A 251 15.27 0.00 1.79
N SER A 252 14.13 -0.51 2.17
CA SER A 252 13.46 -0.20 3.41
C SER A 252 12.44 -1.30 3.71
N PRO A 253 11.96 -1.45 4.93
CA PRO A 253 10.86 -2.36 5.21
C PRO A 253 9.63 -2.07 4.36
N SER A 254 9.26 -0.81 4.17
CA SER A 254 8.13 -0.42 3.30
C SER A 254 8.36 -0.78 1.83
N ARG A 255 9.61 -0.66 1.32
CA ARG A 255 9.97 -1.16 -0.02
C ARG A 255 9.87 -2.68 -0.12
N GLY A 256 10.20 -3.41 0.95
CA GLY A 256 9.98 -4.85 1.05
C GLY A 256 8.52 -5.21 0.85
N VAL A 257 7.62 -4.52 1.55
CA VAL A 257 6.16 -4.68 1.39
C VAL A 257 5.72 -4.32 -0.04
N MET A 258 6.23 -3.25 -0.64
CA MET A 258 5.92 -2.88 -2.04
C MET A 258 6.33 -4.00 -3.01
N ARG A 259 7.52 -4.58 -2.86
CA ARG A 259 7.97 -5.69 -3.71
C ARG A 259 7.07 -6.90 -3.57
N TYR A 260 6.68 -7.21 -2.35
CA TYR A 260 5.75 -8.30 -2.06
C TYR A 260 4.41 -8.09 -2.76
N ILE A 261 3.83 -6.89 -2.67
CA ILE A 261 2.59 -6.52 -3.37
C ILE A 261 2.76 -6.65 -4.88
N GLY A 262 3.90 -6.20 -5.43
CA GLY A 262 4.19 -6.32 -6.86
C GLY A 262 4.26 -7.77 -7.34
N THR A 263 4.74 -8.69 -6.51
CA THR A 263 4.80 -10.12 -6.82
C THR A 263 3.45 -10.79 -6.59
N TRP A 264 2.97 -10.81 -5.35
CA TRP A 264 1.80 -11.59 -4.96
C TRP A 264 0.48 -10.91 -5.33
N GLY A 265 0.38 -9.58 -5.19
CA GLY A 265 -0.80 -8.85 -5.62
C GLY A 265 -1.06 -9.01 -7.12
N SER A 266 -0.01 -8.94 -7.93
CA SER A 266 -0.13 -9.14 -9.39
C SER A 266 -0.42 -10.60 -9.77
N ALA A 267 0.05 -11.58 -8.99
CA ALA A 267 -0.24 -12.99 -9.23
C ALA A 267 -1.72 -13.31 -8.97
N TYR A 268 -2.30 -12.77 -7.89
CA TYR A 268 -3.71 -12.99 -7.56
C TYR A 268 -4.68 -12.12 -8.36
N VAL A 269 -4.29 -10.88 -8.70
CA VAL A 269 -5.16 -9.90 -9.37
C VAL A 269 -4.44 -9.30 -10.59
N PRO A 270 -4.19 -10.09 -11.64
CA PRO A 270 -3.42 -9.64 -12.81
C PRO A 270 -4.12 -8.56 -13.64
N ALA A 271 -5.41 -8.33 -13.39
CA ALA A 271 -6.19 -7.32 -14.10
C ALA A 271 -5.90 -5.87 -13.64
N LEU A 272 -5.21 -5.70 -12.49
CA LEU A 272 -4.91 -4.38 -11.93
C LEU A 272 -3.40 -4.22 -11.73
N ALA A 273 -2.78 -3.36 -12.51
CA ALA A 273 -1.34 -3.13 -12.45
C ALA A 273 -0.96 -2.13 -11.35
N MET A 274 0.09 -2.45 -10.61
CA MET A 274 0.66 -1.55 -9.61
C MET A 274 1.58 -0.53 -10.27
N ALA A 275 1.32 0.76 -10.04
CA ALA A 275 2.21 1.87 -10.38
C ALA A 275 3.02 2.28 -9.12
N PRO A 276 4.25 1.76 -8.92
CA PRO A 276 5.02 2.02 -7.72
C PRO A 276 5.44 3.49 -7.66
N LYS A 277 5.27 4.08 -6.48
CA LYS A 277 5.76 5.43 -6.15
C LYS A 277 6.84 5.29 -5.08
N LEU A 278 8.09 5.51 -5.48
CA LEU A 278 9.27 5.30 -4.63
C LEU A 278 9.51 6.48 -3.68
N ARG A 279 8.47 6.91 -3.01
CA ARG A 279 8.48 7.98 -2.01
C ARG A 279 7.40 7.75 -0.98
N GLU A 280 7.48 8.44 0.15
CA GLU A 280 6.54 8.29 1.26
C GLU A 280 5.12 8.64 0.84
N ASP A 281 4.92 9.82 0.23
CA ASP A 281 3.67 10.30 -0.33
C ASP A 281 3.96 11.40 -1.37
N ARG A 282 2.94 12.10 -1.81
CA ARG A 282 3.03 13.30 -2.64
C ARG A 282 3.70 14.44 -1.87
N PRO A 283 4.40 15.39 -2.53
CA PRO A 283 4.96 16.56 -1.86
C PRO A 283 3.89 17.35 -1.11
N GLY A 284 4.12 17.62 0.18
CA GLY A 284 3.19 18.38 1.01
C GLY A 284 1.90 17.62 1.40
N ARG A 285 1.83 16.33 1.12
CA ARG A 285 0.70 15.46 1.44
C ARG A 285 1.15 14.28 2.30
N ALA A 286 0.20 13.69 3.00
CA ALA A 286 0.41 12.50 3.80
C ALA A 286 -0.87 11.68 3.85
N SER A 287 -0.83 10.52 4.48
CA SER A 287 -1.97 9.73 4.90
C SER A 287 -1.56 8.83 6.07
N ASP A 288 -2.47 8.07 6.63
CA ASP A 288 -2.30 7.33 7.88
C ASP A 288 -1.07 6.41 7.94
N HIS A 289 -0.61 5.87 6.80
CA HIS A 289 0.61 5.05 6.73
C HIS A 289 1.86 5.81 7.21
N VAL A 290 1.91 7.14 7.06
CA VAL A 290 3.02 7.98 7.50
C VAL A 290 3.18 7.93 9.03
N SER A 291 2.08 7.86 9.76
CA SER A 291 2.09 7.68 11.21
C SER A 291 2.79 6.38 11.63
N PHE A 292 2.58 5.30 10.90
CA PHE A 292 3.24 4.01 11.15
C PHE A 292 4.72 4.05 10.76
N ILE A 293 5.07 4.65 9.61
CA ILE A 293 6.47 4.85 9.21
C ILE A 293 7.21 5.69 10.26
N ASN A 294 6.58 6.72 10.82
CA ASN A 294 7.14 7.57 11.89
C ASN A 294 7.49 6.76 13.15
N ASN A 295 6.78 5.67 13.40
CA ASN A 295 6.99 4.78 14.52
C ASN A 295 7.83 3.53 14.16
N GLY A 296 8.49 3.53 12.99
CA GLY A 296 9.41 2.48 12.56
C GLY A 296 8.73 1.25 11.97
N PHE A 297 7.43 1.29 11.70
CA PHE A 297 6.70 0.16 11.12
C PHE A 297 6.69 0.19 9.60
N PRO A 298 6.75 -0.98 8.93
CA PRO A 298 6.58 -1.07 7.48
C PRO A 298 5.18 -0.64 7.09
N ALA A 299 5.05 0.37 6.24
CA ALA A 299 3.74 0.83 5.79
C ALA A 299 3.76 1.31 4.34
N VAL A 300 2.64 1.12 3.64
CA VAL A 300 2.42 1.52 2.26
C VAL A 300 1.03 2.10 2.09
N ARG A 301 0.83 2.93 1.04
CA ARG A 301 -0.47 3.50 0.71
C ARG A 301 -0.93 3.07 -0.67
N PHE A 302 -2.12 2.47 -0.73
CA PHE A 302 -2.88 2.22 -1.96
C PHE A 302 -3.74 3.43 -2.30
N MET A 303 -3.72 3.83 -3.55
CA MET A 303 -4.42 5.01 -4.01
C MET A 303 -4.81 4.88 -5.49
N GLU A 304 -5.93 5.47 -5.89
CA GLU A 304 -6.29 5.58 -7.31
C GLU A 304 -5.24 6.34 -8.12
N THR A 305 -5.22 6.13 -9.43
CA THR A 305 -4.18 6.69 -10.31
C THR A 305 -4.34 8.20 -10.47
N PHE A 306 -5.55 8.68 -10.47
CA PHE A 306 -5.86 10.05 -10.84
C PHE A 306 -6.36 10.89 -9.67
N GLU A 307 -5.45 11.41 -8.92
CA GLU A 307 -5.67 12.60 -8.12
C GLU A 307 -4.70 13.64 -8.61
N CYS A 308 -5.18 14.76 -9.10
CA CYS A 308 -4.39 15.89 -9.52
C CYS A 308 -4.62 17.06 -8.58
N SER A 309 -3.59 17.51 -7.89
CA SER A 309 -3.61 18.81 -7.20
C SER A 309 -3.17 19.91 -8.16
N PRO A 310 -3.79 21.10 -8.11
CA PRO A 310 -3.37 22.26 -8.89
C PRO A 310 -2.04 22.87 -8.43
N SER A 311 -1.39 22.28 -7.44
CA SER A 311 -0.12 22.81 -6.92
C SER A 311 0.98 22.70 -7.96
N PRO A 312 1.69 23.80 -8.27
CA PRO A 312 2.85 23.76 -9.17
C PRO A 312 4.02 22.93 -8.64
N VAL A 313 3.95 22.48 -7.39
CA VAL A 313 4.96 21.62 -6.72
C VAL A 313 4.54 20.17 -6.71
N ASP A 314 3.27 19.87 -7.00
CA ASP A 314 2.73 18.50 -6.96
C ASP A 314 2.55 17.97 -8.38
N ASN A 315 3.46 17.09 -8.80
CA ASN A 315 3.34 16.29 -10.03
C ASN A 315 2.46 15.05 -9.79
N SER A 316 1.37 15.18 -9.02
CA SER A 316 0.50 14.05 -8.67
C SER A 316 -0.31 13.51 -9.86
N CYS A 317 -0.33 14.24 -10.98
CA CYS A 317 -0.98 13.80 -12.21
C CYS A 317 -0.31 12.63 -12.92
N GLY A 318 0.71 12.03 -12.41
CA GLY A 318 1.32 10.71 -12.69
C GLY A 318 1.33 10.10 -14.11
N ILE A 319 0.91 10.81 -15.15
CA ILE A 319 0.79 10.25 -16.51
C ILE A 319 1.99 10.63 -17.41
N THR A 320 2.82 11.57 -17.00
CA THR A 320 4.03 11.92 -17.76
C THR A 320 5.19 12.23 -16.84
N PRO A 321 6.41 11.84 -17.23
CA PRO A 321 7.62 12.14 -16.45
C PRO A 321 8.06 13.61 -16.52
N LEU A 322 7.18 14.53 -16.92
CA LEU A 322 7.52 15.94 -17.03
C LEU A 322 6.87 16.72 -15.89
N PRO A 323 7.68 17.45 -15.08
CA PRO A 323 7.15 18.39 -14.12
C PRO A 323 6.28 19.42 -14.84
N CYS A 324 5.14 19.78 -14.25
CA CYS A 324 4.39 20.93 -14.73
C CYS A 324 5.33 22.14 -14.66
N PRO A 325 5.60 22.82 -15.78
CA PRO A 325 6.50 23.95 -15.79
C PRO A 325 5.95 25.12 -14.96
N PRO A 326 6.79 26.09 -14.54
CA PRO A 326 6.36 27.27 -13.81
C PRO A 326 5.13 27.94 -14.42
N PRO A 327 4.30 28.68 -13.66
CA PRO A 327 2.98 29.17 -14.09
C PRO A 327 2.89 29.85 -15.47
N ALA A 328 3.98 30.41 -15.95
CA ALA A 328 4.04 31.02 -17.27
C ALA A 328 4.11 30.04 -18.46
N GLN A 329 4.41 28.78 -18.21
CA GLN A 329 4.64 27.76 -19.25
C GLN A 329 3.73 26.52 -19.07
N ILE A 330 2.70 26.60 -18.23
CA ILE A 330 1.81 25.49 -17.97
C ILE A 330 1.09 25.09 -19.26
N PRO A 331 1.22 23.84 -19.74
CA PRO A 331 0.47 23.34 -20.90
C PRO A 331 -1.04 23.49 -20.71
N ALA A 332 -1.79 23.56 -21.82
CA ALA A 332 -3.24 23.76 -21.76
C ALA A 332 -3.97 22.73 -20.91
N PHE A 333 -3.50 21.47 -20.89
CA PHE A 333 -4.04 20.40 -20.04
C PHE A 333 -3.77 20.61 -18.54
N CYS A 334 -2.68 21.30 -18.16
CA CYS A 334 -2.42 21.72 -16.79
C CYS A 334 -3.17 23.02 -16.41
N LYS A 335 -3.71 23.76 -17.41
CA LYS A 335 -4.50 24.98 -17.22
C LYS A 335 -6.00 24.71 -17.20
N ASP A 336 -6.40 23.56 -17.69
CA ASP A 336 -7.79 23.16 -17.69
C ASP A 336 -8.18 22.70 -16.27
N THR A 337 -8.75 23.63 -15.51
CA THR A 337 -9.23 23.38 -14.16
C THR A 337 -10.33 22.30 -14.12
N SER A 338 -10.93 21.93 -15.25
CA SER A 338 -11.85 20.80 -15.36
C SER A 338 -11.15 19.45 -15.22
N PHE A 339 -9.80 19.38 -15.38
CA PHE A 339 -8.99 18.19 -15.12
C PHE A 339 -8.54 18.08 -13.66
N ILE A 340 -8.68 19.12 -12.85
CA ILE A 340 -8.08 19.25 -11.54
C ILE A 340 -9.07 18.93 -10.42
N THR A 341 -10.35 18.90 -10.72
CA THR A 341 -11.38 18.63 -9.72
C THR A 341 -11.57 17.11 -9.55
N THR A 342 -10.73 16.50 -8.70
CA THR A 342 -11.28 15.48 -7.84
C THR A 342 -12.39 16.16 -7.05
N HIS A 343 -13.48 15.47 -6.79
CA HIS A 343 -14.55 16.00 -5.96
C HIS A 343 -14.13 16.14 -4.49
N GLN A 344 -12.94 15.66 -4.16
CA GLN A 344 -12.32 15.59 -2.84
C GLN A 344 -12.39 16.95 -2.11
N HIS A 345 -12.59 16.91 -0.80
CA HIS A 345 -12.64 18.08 0.09
C HIS A 345 -13.72 19.10 -0.28
N SER A 346 -14.81 18.63 -0.89
CA SER A 346 -15.89 19.49 -1.32
C SER A 346 -17.28 18.84 -1.06
N PRO A 347 -18.37 19.64 -1.09
CA PRO A 347 -19.73 19.10 -1.05
C PRO A 347 -20.07 18.17 -2.23
N ASN A 348 -19.24 18.12 -3.25
CA ASN A 348 -19.43 17.32 -4.44
C ASN A 348 -18.70 15.97 -4.39
N ASP A 349 -17.97 15.65 -3.33
CA ASP A 349 -17.41 14.31 -3.14
C ASP A 349 -18.52 13.32 -2.79
N LEU A 350 -19.17 12.82 -3.84
CA LEU A 350 -20.36 11.98 -3.75
C LEU A 350 -20.09 10.58 -4.32
N VAL A 351 -20.73 9.58 -3.73
CA VAL A 351 -20.61 8.17 -4.15
C VAL A 351 -20.98 7.90 -5.61
N GLN A 352 -21.74 8.79 -6.24
CA GLN A 352 -22.08 8.67 -7.66
C GLN A 352 -20.88 8.80 -8.60
N PHE A 353 -19.78 9.35 -8.13
CA PHE A 353 -18.56 9.54 -8.92
C PHE A 353 -17.54 8.43 -8.71
N ILE A 354 -17.68 7.57 -7.70
CA ILE A 354 -16.81 6.43 -7.51
C ILE A 354 -17.17 5.28 -8.46
N THR A 355 -16.18 4.43 -8.73
CA THR A 355 -16.31 3.20 -9.52
C THR A 355 -16.17 2.00 -8.56
N PRO A 356 -17.28 1.44 -8.03
CA PRO A 356 -17.21 0.44 -6.96
C PRO A 356 -16.43 -0.82 -7.33
N SER A 357 -16.47 -1.23 -8.61
CA SER A 357 -15.70 -2.38 -9.10
C SER A 357 -14.20 -2.14 -9.04
N TYR A 358 -13.74 -0.91 -9.26
CA TYR A 358 -12.32 -0.56 -9.13
C TYR A 358 -11.88 -0.61 -7.66
N ALA A 359 -12.65 -0.02 -6.74
CA ALA A 359 -12.39 -0.10 -5.31
C ALA A 359 -12.36 -1.57 -4.83
N ALA A 360 -13.27 -2.42 -5.35
CA ALA A 360 -13.27 -3.84 -5.06
C ALA A 360 -12.02 -4.55 -5.60
N THR A 361 -11.50 -4.16 -6.76
CA THR A 361 -10.28 -4.75 -7.31
C THR A 361 -9.04 -4.37 -6.48
N ILE A 362 -8.97 -3.13 -5.98
CA ILE A 362 -7.95 -2.73 -4.99
C ILE A 362 -8.10 -3.56 -3.71
N ALA A 363 -9.33 -3.73 -3.21
CA ALA A 363 -9.60 -4.56 -2.04
C ALA A 363 -9.15 -6.02 -2.25
N GLN A 364 -9.33 -6.59 -3.44
CA GLN A 364 -8.84 -7.94 -3.78
C GLN A 364 -7.31 -8.03 -3.70
N VAL A 365 -6.59 -7.03 -4.22
CA VAL A 365 -5.12 -6.97 -4.06
C VAL A 365 -4.74 -6.91 -2.58
N MET A 366 -5.37 -6.02 -1.81
CA MET A 366 -5.10 -5.88 -0.38
C MET A 366 -5.43 -7.16 0.41
N ALA A 367 -6.55 -7.82 0.10
CA ALA A 367 -6.96 -9.09 0.73
C ALA A 367 -5.94 -10.20 0.46
N SER A 368 -5.53 -10.37 -0.81
CA SER A 368 -4.56 -11.40 -1.19
C SER A 368 -3.23 -11.22 -0.46
N VAL A 369 -2.73 -10.00 -0.42
CA VAL A 369 -1.48 -9.65 0.27
C VAL A 369 -1.60 -9.83 1.78
N ALA A 370 -2.68 -9.35 2.39
CA ALA A 370 -2.88 -9.48 3.84
C ALA A 370 -3.01 -10.95 4.26
N ALA A 371 -3.78 -11.75 3.50
CA ALA A 371 -3.95 -13.18 3.77
C ALA A 371 -2.63 -13.95 3.61
N SER A 372 -1.84 -13.66 2.58
CA SER A 372 -0.54 -14.30 2.37
C SER A 372 0.45 -13.93 3.48
N LEU A 373 0.61 -12.64 3.79
CA LEU A 373 1.50 -12.14 4.84
C LEU A 373 1.15 -12.66 6.24
N ALA A 374 -0.13 -12.94 6.48
CA ALA A 374 -0.58 -13.45 7.77
C ALA A 374 -0.32 -14.95 7.97
N ARG A 375 0.18 -15.68 6.96
CA ARG A 375 0.38 -17.15 7.00
C ARG A 375 1.84 -17.57 7.12
N ALA A 376 2.79 -16.79 6.63
CA ALA A 376 4.20 -17.13 6.66
C ALA A 376 5.04 -16.13 7.44
N ASP A 377 6.08 -16.62 8.11
CA ASP A 377 7.02 -15.81 8.90
C ASP A 377 8.38 -15.71 8.21
N ALA A 378 8.95 -14.51 8.22
CA ALA A 378 10.22 -14.23 7.56
C ALA A 378 11.43 -14.86 8.29
N PRO A 379 12.49 -15.26 7.56
CA PRO A 379 13.74 -15.66 8.16
C PRO A 379 14.35 -14.54 8.97
N GLN A 380 15.10 -14.91 10.02
CA GLN A 380 15.71 -13.97 10.93
C GLN A 380 17.23 -13.95 10.82
N ASN A 381 17.85 -12.86 11.25
CA ASN A 381 19.29 -12.69 11.32
C ASN A 381 19.98 -12.94 9.97
N PHE A 382 19.34 -12.49 8.90
CA PHE A 382 19.91 -12.66 7.55
C PHE A 382 21.19 -11.85 7.36
N THR A 383 22.23 -12.52 6.90
CA THR A 383 23.50 -11.93 6.49
C THR A 383 24.04 -12.64 5.25
N ALA A 384 24.89 -11.96 4.51
CA ALA A 384 25.66 -12.55 3.43
C ALA A 384 27.13 -12.13 3.54
N THR A 385 28.03 -13.04 3.18
CA THR A 385 29.48 -12.84 3.11
C THR A 385 30.00 -13.25 1.74
N GLY A 386 31.23 -12.90 1.41
CA GLY A 386 31.78 -13.11 0.07
C GLY A 386 31.68 -11.86 -0.81
N ASN A 387 31.58 -12.03 -2.10
CA ASN A 387 31.48 -10.92 -3.05
C ASN A 387 30.81 -11.35 -4.37
N ALA A 388 30.41 -10.37 -5.17
CA ALA A 388 29.73 -10.57 -6.44
C ALA A 388 30.61 -11.21 -7.56
N ALA A 389 31.91 -11.31 -7.38
CA ALA A 389 32.80 -11.91 -8.38
C ALA A 389 33.06 -13.41 -8.13
N ARG A 390 33.00 -13.87 -6.88
CA ARG A 390 33.40 -15.24 -6.50
C ARG A 390 32.28 -16.07 -5.89
N GLY A 391 31.18 -15.46 -5.54
CA GLY A 391 30.04 -16.09 -4.88
C GLY A 391 29.81 -15.54 -3.46
N ILE A 392 28.61 -15.77 -2.99
CA ILE A 392 28.12 -15.29 -1.70
C ILE A 392 27.72 -16.48 -0.84
N ARG A 393 28.01 -16.41 0.44
CA ARG A 393 27.54 -17.36 1.45
C ARG A 393 26.48 -16.68 2.31
N LEU A 394 25.30 -17.27 2.37
CA LEU A 394 24.17 -16.78 3.15
C LEU A 394 24.18 -17.40 4.55
N SER A 395 23.78 -16.62 5.54
CA SER A 395 23.51 -17.08 6.90
C SER A 395 22.21 -16.46 7.39
N PHE A 396 21.31 -17.29 7.88
CA PHE A 396 20.04 -16.88 8.47
C PHE A 396 19.48 -18.02 9.34
N ASN A 397 18.59 -17.66 10.25
CA ASN A 397 17.78 -18.60 11.00
C ASN A 397 16.43 -18.78 10.29
N GLY A 398 15.82 -19.93 10.44
CA GLY A 398 14.42 -20.12 10.06
C GLY A 398 13.50 -19.19 10.87
N PRO A 399 12.22 -19.13 10.54
CA PRO A 399 11.22 -18.38 11.30
C PRO A 399 11.14 -18.90 12.74
N GLN A 400 10.63 -18.05 13.64
CA GLN A 400 10.46 -18.48 15.04
C GLN A 400 9.30 -19.47 15.20
N GLU A 401 8.31 -19.38 14.35
CA GLU A 401 7.11 -20.22 14.37
C GLU A 401 6.72 -20.59 12.93
N GLY A 402 5.94 -21.67 12.80
CA GLY A 402 5.50 -22.19 11.51
C GLY A 402 6.40 -23.30 10.96
N ASP A 403 5.91 -23.97 9.94
CA ASP A 403 6.67 -24.93 9.15
C ASP A 403 7.40 -24.24 8.00
N VAL A 404 8.49 -24.84 7.56
CA VAL A 404 9.26 -24.39 6.40
C VAL A 404 9.42 -25.56 5.46
N ASP A 405 8.94 -25.42 4.23
CA ASP A 405 9.22 -26.38 3.17
C ASP A 405 10.57 -26.05 2.49
N HIS A 406 10.75 -24.78 2.12
CA HIS A 406 11.98 -24.31 1.53
C HIS A 406 12.18 -22.79 1.74
N PHE A 407 13.33 -22.32 1.31
CA PHE A 407 13.66 -20.88 1.26
C PHE A 407 13.73 -20.40 -0.18
N VAL A 408 13.39 -19.15 -0.40
CA VAL A 408 13.61 -18.47 -1.69
C VAL A 408 14.67 -17.40 -1.50
N VAL A 409 15.79 -17.56 -2.17
CA VAL A 409 16.83 -16.51 -2.26
C VAL A 409 16.53 -15.68 -3.49
N ALA A 410 16.41 -14.38 -3.30
CA ALA A 410 16.11 -13.46 -4.39
C ALA A 410 17.17 -12.36 -4.50
N ALA A 411 17.46 -11.98 -5.74
CA ALA A 411 18.38 -10.90 -6.03
C ALA A 411 17.78 -9.90 -7.01
N ARG A 412 18.25 -8.65 -6.92
CA ARG A 412 17.97 -7.57 -7.83
C ARG A 412 19.22 -6.74 -8.07
N SER A 413 19.41 -6.23 -9.28
CA SER A 413 20.43 -5.22 -9.56
C SER A 413 20.19 -3.98 -8.67
N VAL A 414 21.25 -3.23 -8.38
CA VAL A 414 21.13 -1.97 -7.59
C VAL A 414 20.23 -0.92 -8.25
N THR A 415 19.96 -1.06 -9.55
CA THR A 415 19.06 -0.17 -10.31
C THR A 415 17.66 -0.73 -10.49
N GLU A 416 17.38 -1.97 -10.07
CA GLU A 416 16.07 -2.60 -10.18
C GLU A 416 15.27 -2.41 -8.88
N ASN A 417 13.96 -2.19 -9.04
CA ASN A 417 13.04 -2.03 -7.90
C ASN A 417 12.52 -3.36 -7.38
N PHE A 418 12.52 -4.43 -8.19
CA PHE A 418 11.92 -5.72 -7.89
C PHE A 418 12.91 -6.86 -8.04
N TYR A 419 12.69 -7.93 -7.27
CA TYR A 419 13.42 -9.18 -7.42
C TYR A 419 12.98 -9.88 -8.71
N ARG A 420 13.87 -9.94 -9.69
CA ARG A 420 13.62 -10.66 -10.94
C ARG A 420 14.32 -12.02 -10.98
N ARG A 421 15.16 -12.30 -9.99
CA ARG A 421 15.99 -13.50 -9.91
C ARG A 421 15.69 -14.17 -8.60
N ARG A 422 15.19 -15.37 -8.68
CA ARG A 422 14.71 -16.16 -7.52
C ARG A 422 15.18 -17.60 -7.68
N ILE A 423 15.74 -18.17 -6.63
CA ILE A 423 16.14 -19.58 -6.58
C ILE A 423 15.63 -20.23 -5.30
N ILE A 424 15.24 -21.50 -5.41
CA ILE A 424 14.84 -22.32 -4.28
C ILE A 424 16.10 -22.87 -3.61
N VAL A 425 16.14 -22.84 -2.28
CA VAL A 425 17.17 -23.42 -1.44
C VAL A 425 16.47 -24.25 -0.36
N SER A 426 16.74 -25.56 -0.33
CA SER A 426 16.16 -26.45 0.67
C SER A 426 16.86 -26.29 2.03
N GLU A 427 16.19 -26.69 3.10
CA GLU A 427 16.80 -26.78 4.41
C GLU A 427 17.93 -27.83 4.38
N GLY A 428 19.14 -27.40 4.80
CA GLY A 428 20.33 -28.26 4.76
C GLY A 428 21.20 -28.14 3.51
N ASP A 429 20.77 -27.43 2.47
CA ASP A 429 21.60 -27.15 1.30
C ASP A 429 22.78 -26.25 1.65
N ASP A 430 23.87 -26.37 0.86
CA ASP A 430 24.96 -25.41 0.97
C ASP A 430 24.48 -24.03 0.49
N ARG A 431 24.52 -23.08 1.42
CA ARG A 431 24.10 -21.70 1.19
C ARG A 431 25.16 -20.87 0.49
N LEU A 432 26.05 -21.52 -0.27
CA LEU A 432 27.02 -20.87 -1.15
C LEU A 432 26.39 -20.73 -2.54
N ILE A 433 26.16 -19.51 -2.97
CA ILE A 433 25.46 -19.19 -4.21
C ILE A 433 26.40 -18.40 -5.12
N SER A 434 26.55 -18.84 -6.37
CA SER A 434 27.27 -18.07 -7.37
C SER A 434 26.38 -16.96 -7.95
N PRO A 435 26.95 -15.85 -8.42
CA PRO A 435 26.19 -14.81 -9.11
C PRO A 435 25.41 -15.34 -10.30
N GLU A 436 26.00 -16.27 -11.05
CA GLU A 436 25.38 -16.87 -12.24
C GLU A 436 24.13 -17.69 -11.88
N ALA A 437 24.13 -18.37 -10.73
CA ALA A 437 22.92 -19.08 -10.24
C ALA A 437 21.76 -18.10 -9.99
N LEU A 438 22.08 -16.85 -9.67
CA LEU A 438 21.10 -15.76 -9.56
C LEU A 438 20.87 -15.02 -10.90
N GLY A 439 21.40 -15.52 -12.02
CA GLY A 439 21.28 -14.87 -13.33
C GLY A 439 21.97 -13.50 -13.40
N LEU A 440 23.02 -13.30 -12.60
CA LEU A 440 23.81 -12.07 -12.54
C LEU A 440 25.18 -12.30 -13.18
N ASN A 441 25.80 -11.24 -13.72
CA ASN A 441 27.18 -11.35 -14.15
C ASN A 441 28.14 -11.23 -12.96
N PRO A 442 29.26 -11.99 -12.96
CA PRO A 442 30.27 -11.82 -11.94
C PRO A 442 30.78 -10.38 -11.86
N GLY A 443 30.76 -9.82 -10.66
CA GLY A 443 31.19 -8.46 -10.39
C GLY A 443 30.13 -7.37 -10.48
N ASP A 444 28.93 -7.66 -11.00
CA ASP A 444 27.80 -6.72 -10.95
C ASP A 444 27.35 -6.50 -9.50
N SER A 445 27.05 -5.25 -9.16
CA SER A 445 26.49 -4.94 -7.84
C SER A 445 25.02 -5.30 -7.78
N PHE A 446 24.61 -5.97 -6.69
CA PHE A 446 23.22 -6.41 -6.48
C PHE A 446 22.84 -6.39 -5.00
N PHE A 447 21.55 -6.42 -4.75
CA PHE A 447 20.97 -6.72 -3.45
C PHE A 447 20.47 -8.16 -3.43
N VAL A 448 20.63 -8.82 -2.29
CA VAL A 448 20.15 -10.17 -2.05
C VAL A 448 19.38 -10.22 -0.74
N SER A 449 18.33 -11.05 -0.71
CA SER A 449 17.58 -11.36 0.48
C SER A 449 17.00 -12.78 0.39
N VAL A 450 16.35 -13.24 1.46
CA VAL A 450 15.76 -14.57 1.59
C VAL A 450 14.36 -14.48 2.20
N SER A 451 13.43 -15.31 1.71
CA SER A 451 12.11 -15.53 2.30
C SER A 451 11.95 -17.00 2.67
N THR A 452 10.98 -17.33 3.51
CA THR A 452 10.50 -18.69 3.77
C THR A 452 9.30 -18.99 2.91
N VAL A 453 9.13 -20.26 2.56
CA VAL A 453 7.89 -20.78 1.99
C VAL A 453 7.45 -21.95 2.87
N ASP A 454 6.20 -21.93 3.34
CA ASP A 454 5.62 -23.02 4.13
C ASP A 454 5.16 -24.21 3.27
N SER A 455 4.75 -25.30 3.89
CA SER A 455 4.27 -26.52 3.20
C SER A 455 2.99 -26.31 2.40
N ALA A 456 2.26 -25.22 2.64
CA ALA A 456 1.08 -24.82 1.86
C ALA A 456 1.42 -23.89 0.68
N GLY A 457 2.69 -23.47 0.56
CA GLY A 457 3.18 -22.61 -0.52
C GLY A 457 3.06 -21.11 -0.23
N HIS A 458 2.78 -20.72 1.02
CA HIS A 458 2.75 -19.31 1.38
C HIS A 458 4.17 -18.79 1.58
N GLU A 459 4.49 -17.70 0.89
CA GLU A 459 5.79 -17.05 1.04
C GLU A 459 5.71 -15.88 2.02
N SER A 460 6.73 -15.76 2.86
CA SER A 460 6.90 -14.63 3.77
C SER A 460 7.40 -13.36 3.05
N LEU A 461 7.45 -12.25 3.77
CA LEU A 461 8.31 -11.13 3.35
C LEU A 461 9.76 -11.60 3.27
N PHE A 462 10.52 -11.00 2.36
CA PHE A 462 11.96 -11.13 2.34
C PHE A 462 12.57 -10.50 3.59
N ALA A 463 13.60 -11.15 4.12
CA ALA A 463 14.33 -10.67 5.29
C ALA A 463 14.85 -9.24 5.07
N TRP A 464 14.72 -8.42 6.09
CA TRP A 464 15.28 -7.08 6.10
C TRP A 464 16.31 -6.97 7.24
N PRO A 465 17.44 -6.25 7.02
CA PRO A 465 17.82 -5.53 5.79
C PRO A 465 18.31 -6.44 4.67
N GLU A 466 18.10 -6.00 3.41
CA GLU A 466 18.76 -6.60 2.27
C GLU A 466 20.27 -6.41 2.36
N VAL A 467 21.04 -7.38 1.90
CA VAL A 467 22.50 -7.28 1.83
C VAL A 467 22.92 -6.84 0.43
N ARG A 468 23.71 -5.79 0.36
CA ARG A 468 24.35 -5.34 -0.88
C ARG A 468 25.66 -6.09 -1.09
N CYS A 469 25.84 -6.68 -2.27
CA CYS A 469 27.08 -7.32 -2.70
C CYS A 469 27.64 -6.57 -3.92
N ASP A 470 28.96 -6.36 -3.92
CA ASP A 470 29.72 -5.85 -5.07
C ASP A 470 30.97 -6.71 -5.32
N SER A 471 31.84 -6.30 -6.23
CA SER A 471 33.08 -7.04 -6.56
C SER A 471 34.03 -7.20 -5.38
N ASN A 472 33.91 -6.41 -4.32
CA ASN A 472 34.80 -6.42 -3.16
C ASN A 472 34.23 -7.26 -2.01
N ALA A 473 32.98 -6.98 -1.61
CA ALA A 473 32.36 -7.58 -0.43
C ALA A 473 30.83 -7.55 -0.49
N CYS A 474 30.22 -8.34 0.42
CA CYS A 474 28.82 -8.22 0.81
C CYS A 474 28.73 -7.51 2.16
N ALA A 475 27.85 -6.52 2.27
CA ALA A 475 27.59 -5.79 3.50
C ALA A 475 26.14 -5.31 3.59
N ILE A 476 25.63 -5.21 4.81
CA ILE A 476 24.39 -4.47 5.07
C ILE A 476 24.71 -2.99 4.83
N PRO A 477 23.95 -2.29 3.98
CA PRO A 477 24.14 -0.87 3.76
C PRO A 477 24.11 -0.08 5.08
N SER A 478 25.00 0.87 5.26
CA SER A 478 25.12 1.64 6.51
C SER A 478 23.88 2.42 6.89
N TYR A 479 23.06 2.78 5.92
CA TYR A 479 21.76 3.44 6.11
C TYR A 479 20.63 2.46 6.47
N ALA A 480 20.81 1.17 6.27
CA ALA A 480 19.83 0.14 6.63
C ALA A 480 19.96 -0.34 8.09
N VAL A 481 20.81 0.28 8.88
CA VAL A 481 20.79 0.11 10.33
C VAL A 481 19.53 0.78 10.85
N ALA A 482 18.72 0.04 11.65
CA ALA A 482 17.43 0.50 12.14
C ALA A 482 17.49 1.97 12.58
N PRO A 483 16.57 2.83 12.11
CA PRO A 483 16.55 4.20 12.55
C PRO A 483 16.41 4.21 14.07
N VAL A 484 17.34 4.87 14.76
CA VAL A 484 17.14 5.22 16.15
C VAL A 484 15.85 6.06 16.17
N LEU A 485 14.82 5.55 16.82
CA LEU A 485 13.54 6.24 17.01
C LEU A 485 13.80 7.53 17.79
N THR A 486 14.17 8.58 17.10
CA THR A 486 14.05 9.93 17.65
C THR A 486 12.59 10.29 17.52
N ALA A 487 11.91 10.48 18.64
CA ALA A 487 10.54 10.98 18.69
C ALA A 487 10.42 12.17 17.72
N PRO A 488 9.44 12.17 16.81
CA PRO A 488 9.31 13.27 15.87
C PRO A 488 9.09 14.55 16.65
N ALA A 489 9.92 15.56 16.40
CA ALA A 489 9.57 16.91 16.76
C ALA A 489 8.19 17.20 16.14
N ASN A 490 7.27 17.75 16.94
CA ASN A 490 5.95 18.19 16.49
C ASN A 490 6.09 18.88 15.12
N GLN A 491 5.73 18.16 14.06
CA GLN A 491 5.74 18.75 12.73
C GLN A 491 4.33 19.26 12.48
N ASN A 492 4.20 20.58 12.50
CA ASN A 492 3.09 21.25 11.86
C ASN A 492 3.17 20.88 10.37
N VAL A 493 2.34 19.93 9.95
CA VAL A 493 2.02 19.76 8.56
C VAL A 493 0.98 20.83 8.29
N ASP A 494 1.41 21.99 7.82
CA ASP A 494 0.49 22.97 7.27
C ASP A 494 0.02 22.38 5.93
N GLU A 495 -1.18 21.85 5.93
CA GLU A 495 -1.91 21.52 4.72
C GLU A 495 -2.56 22.80 4.22
N ASP A 496 -1.91 23.48 3.29
CA ASP A 496 -2.51 24.53 2.47
C ASP A 496 -3.18 23.93 1.21
#